data_4fa3dab478c40ed4749d412b03261d6a
#
_entry.id   4fa3dab478c40ed4749d412b03261d6a
#
_cell.length_a   1.000
_cell.length_b   1.000
_cell.length_c   1.000
_cell.angle_alpha   90.00
_cell.angle_beta   90.00
_cell.angle_gamma   90.00
#
_symmetry.space_group_name_H-M   'P 1'
#
loop_
_entity.id
_entity.type
_entity.pdbx_description
1 polymer ?
#
loop_
_entity_poly.entity_id
_entity_poly.type
_entity_poly.pdbx_seq_one_letter_code
_entity_poly.pdbx_strand_id
1 'polypeptide(L)'
;MAHIPQYERTTMSTNIYDLSVTDRTGATVPLSAYKGKVLLIVNTATGCGFTPQYEDLEKIYSKFRDEGFEILDFPCNQFGQQAPGTDESIHQFCKLNYNTAFPRFKKIKVNGEDAEPLYQFLKEQKGFAGWDESHPIYPILDKMLSEADPNYKESAEIKWNFTKFLINKKVQVVARFEPTENFEHIKEQIEALLKD
;
A
#
# COMPACT_ATOMS: atom_id res chain seq x y z
N MET A 1 15.85 25.79 -40.38
CA MET A 1 15.45 24.48 -39.76
C MET A 1 15.54 24.64 -38.27
N ALA A 2 14.37 24.74 -37.62
CA ALA A 2 14.31 24.92 -36.16
C ALA A 2 14.64 23.59 -35.46
N HIS A 3 15.64 23.62 -34.60
CA HIS A 3 15.97 22.51 -33.72
C HIS A 3 14.87 22.41 -32.67
N ILE A 4 14.05 21.35 -32.73
CA ILE A 4 13.11 21.00 -31.67
C ILE A 4 13.94 20.39 -30.56
N PRO A 5 13.96 20.95 -29.32
CA PRO A 5 14.65 20.29 -28.23
C PRO A 5 13.96 18.94 -28.00
N GLN A 6 14.74 17.88 -28.05
CA GLN A 6 14.31 16.58 -27.54
C GLN A 6 14.04 16.79 -26.05
N TYR A 7 12.78 16.76 -25.68
CA TYR A 7 12.37 16.56 -24.29
C TYR A 7 13.02 15.24 -23.85
N GLU A 8 14.04 15.34 -23.00
CA GLU A 8 14.52 14.16 -22.28
C GLU A 8 13.31 13.59 -21.56
N ARG A 9 12.83 12.46 -22.04
CA ARG A 9 11.92 11.64 -21.27
C ARG A 9 12.66 11.32 -19.98
N THR A 10 12.24 11.94 -18.88
CA THR A 10 12.63 11.51 -17.55
C THR A 10 12.40 10.01 -17.54
N THR A 11 13.49 9.24 -17.44
CA THR A 11 13.41 7.78 -17.35
C THR A 11 12.59 7.48 -16.12
N MET A 12 11.35 6.98 -16.32
CA MET A 12 10.51 6.50 -15.23
C MET A 12 11.30 5.44 -14.48
N SER A 13 11.22 5.50 -13.14
CA SER A 13 11.86 4.48 -12.30
C SER A 13 11.52 3.10 -12.81
N THR A 14 12.53 2.27 -13.04
CA THR A 14 12.34 0.91 -13.55
C THR A 14 11.87 -0.04 -12.47
N ASN A 15 12.11 0.32 -11.19
CA ASN A 15 11.65 -0.43 -10.02
C ASN A 15 11.61 0.46 -8.79
N ILE A 16 11.03 -0.05 -7.70
CA ILE A 16 10.86 0.72 -6.45
C ILE A 16 12.20 1.04 -5.75
N TYR A 17 13.28 0.30 -6.04
CA TYR A 17 14.57 0.57 -5.40
C TYR A 17 15.20 1.90 -5.83
N ASP A 18 14.70 2.50 -6.91
CA ASP A 18 15.11 3.83 -7.35
C ASP A 18 14.40 4.94 -6.55
N LEU A 19 13.44 4.59 -5.71
CA LEU A 19 12.60 5.50 -4.94
C LEU A 19 13.01 5.52 -3.47
N SER A 20 12.76 6.66 -2.82
CA SER A 20 12.89 6.83 -1.38
C SER A 20 11.57 7.29 -0.79
N VAL A 21 11.34 6.96 0.46
CA VAL A 21 10.17 7.37 1.23
C VAL A 21 10.63 8.05 2.53
N THR A 22 9.71 8.67 3.24
CA THR A 22 9.99 9.32 4.52
C THR A 22 9.37 8.49 5.64
N ASP A 23 10.16 8.14 6.65
CA ASP A 23 9.63 7.45 7.83
C ASP A 23 8.82 8.40 8.72
N ARG A 24 8.18 7.84 9.76
CA ARG A 24 7.34 8.64 10.68
C ARG A 24 8.12 9.70 11.47
N THR A 25 9.44 9.59 11.56
CA THR A 25 10.31 10.56 12.25
C THR A 25 10.83 11.65 11.33
N GLY A 26 10.57 11.57 10.03
CA GLY A 26 11.01 12.52 9.02
C GLY A 26 12.32 12.15 8.32
N ALA A 27 12.88 10.97 8.61
CA ALA A 27 14.10 10.49 7.95
C ALA A 27 13.79 9.92 6.57
N THR A 28 14.69 10.14 5.61
CA THR A 28 14.61 9.55 4.28
C THR A 28 15.06 8.09 4.32
N VAL A 29 14.23 7.20 3.77
CA VAL A 29 14.52 5.76 3.67
C VAL A 29 14.53 5.37 2.20
N PRO A 30 15.69 4.99 1.63
CA PRO A 30 15.72 4.43 0.28
C PRO A 30 15.10 3.04 0.29
N LEU A 31 14.22 2.76 -0.69
CA LEU A 31 13.57 1.44 -0.75
C LEU A 31 14.54 0.31 -1.10
N SER A 32 15.73 0.64 -1.62
CA SER A 32 16.84 -0.31 -1.78
C SER A 32 17.32 -0.92 -0.45
N ALA A 33 16.99 -0.31 0.70
CA ALA A 33 17.26 -0.88 2.02
C ALA A 33 16.55 -2.24 2.24
N TYR A 34 15.49 -2.50 1.49
CA TYR A 34 14.69 -3.74 1.56
C TYR A 34 15.04 -4.74 0.45
N LYS A 35 16.17 -4.54 -0.22
CA LYS A 35 16.60 -5.40 -1.34
C LYS A 35 16.62 -6.88 -0.94
N GLY A 36 16.04 -7.72 -1.79
CA GLY A 36 16.00 -9.18 -1.57
C GLY A 36 14.89 -9.66 -0.64
N LYS A 37 14.10 -8.76 -0.09
CA LYS A 37 12.93 -9.11 0.74
C LYS A 37 11.66 -9.18 -0.09
N VAL A 38 10.71 -9.99 0.38
CA VAL A 38 9.31 -9.92 -0.05
C VAL A 38 8.65 -8.78 0.73
N LEU A 39 7.98 -7.86 0.02
CA LEU A 39 7.36 -6.67 0.63
C LEU A 39 5.85 -6.70 0.45
N LEU A 40 5.13 -6.34 1.51
CA LEU A 40 3.72 -6.00 1.45
C LEU A 40 3.57 -4.51 1.80
N ILE A 41 3.19 -3.71 0.83
CA ILE A 41 3.03 -2.26 0.97
C ILE A 41 1.53 -1.97 1.11
N VAL A 42 1.15 -1.27 2.18
CA VAL A 42 -0.25 -1.04 2.52
C VAL A 42 -0.50 0.41 2.91
N ASN A 43 -1.60 0.99 2.41
CA ASN A 43 -2.09 2.29 2.88
C ASN A 43 -3.15 2.07 3.96
N THR A 44 -3.02 2.77 5.08
CA THR A 44 -3.75 2.46 6.31
C THR A 44 -4.50 3.65 6.89
N ALA A 45 -5.38 3.37 7.82
CA ALA A 45 -6.11 4.35 8.58
C ALA A 45 -6.49 3.81 9.96
N THR A 46 -6.71 4.71 10.92
CA THR A 46 -7.02 4.35 12.31
C THR A 46 -8.51 4.34 12.63
N GLY A 47 -9.33 4.93 11.76
CA GLY A 47 -10.79 5.06 11.96
C GLY A 47 -11.65 4.38 10.88
N CYS A 48 -11.12 3.38 10.20
CA CYS A 48 -11.77 2.67 9.10
C CYS A 48 -12.44 1.38 9.57
N GLY A 49 -13.51 0.96 8.89
CA GLY A 49 -14.10 -0.36 9.12
C GLY A 49 -13.13 -1.52 8.90
N PHE A 50 -12.07 -1.31 8.09
CA PHE A 50 -11.01 -2.28 7.86
C PHE A 50 -9.83 -2.14 8.84
N THR A 51 -9.82 -1.18 9.75
CA THR A 51 -8.72 -0.98 10.72
C THR A 51 -8.38 -2.24 11.53
N PRO A 52 -9.34 -3.13 11.90
CA PRO A 52 -9.00 -4.40 12.54
C PRO A 52 -8.09 -5.32 11.73
N GLN A 53 -7.88 -5.07 10.44
CA GLN A 53 -6.88 -5.79 9.63
C GLN A 53 -5.45 -5.61 10.13
N TYR A 54 -5.17 -4.62 10.96
CA TYR A 54 -3.87 -4.51 11.63
C TYR A 54 -3.52 -5.76 12.43
N GLU A 55 -4.50 -6.44 13.01
CA GLU A 55 -4.29 -7.70 13.73
C GLU A 55 -3.77 -8.80 12.80
N ASP A 56 -4.42 -8.97 11.64
CA ASP A 56 -3.99 -9.96 10.65
C ASP A 56 -2.64 -9.61 10.03
N LEU A 57 -2.39 -8.33 9.76
CA LEU A 57 -1.10 -7.86 9.26
C LEU A 57 0.02 -8.18 10.25
N GLU A 58 -0.18 -7.93 11.53
CA GLU A 58 0.83 -8.23 12.55
C GLU A 58 1.06 -9.73 12.72
N LYS A 59 0.03 -10.55 12.62
CA LYS A 59 0.16 -12.02 12.62
C LYS A 59 1.03 -12.52 11.47
N ILE A 60 0.78 -12.03 10.26
CA ILE A 60 1.57 -12.38 9.07
C ILE A 60 3.01 -11.89 9.24
N TYR A 61 3.19 -10.66 9.71
CA TYR A 61 4.51 -10.08 9.95
C TYR A 61 5.31 -10.89 10.97
N SER A 62 4.70 -11.19 12.11
CA SER A 62 5.35 -11.98 13.15
C SER A 62 5.78 -13.37 12.68
N LYS A 63 4.99 -13.95 11.77
CA LYS A 63 5.28 -15.28 11.21
C LYS A 63 6.45 -15.25 10.23
N PHE A 64 6.54 -14.25 9.36
CA PHE A 64 7.44 -14.27 8.21
C PHE A 64 8.62 -13.30 8.28
N ARG A 65 8.66 -12.39 9.26
CA ARG A 65 9.71 -11.36 9.35
C ARG A 65 11.13 -11.93 9.30
N ASP A 66 11.37 -13.03 9.98
CA ASP A 66 12.69 -13.66 10.06
C ASP A 66 13.05 -14.46 8.79
N GLU A 67 12.10 -14.64 7.89
CA GLU A 67 12.28 -15.33 6.61
C GLU A 67 12.53 -14.35 5.44
N GLY A 68 12.71 -13.06 5.71
CA GLY A 68 12.95 -12.04 4.70
C GLY A 68 11.68 -11.39 4.18
N PHE A 69 10.71 -11.17 5.06
CA PHE A 69 9.46 -10.47 4.77
C PHE A 69 9.39 -9.13 5.51
N GLU A 70 8.85 -8.10 4.86
CA GLU A 70 8.62 -6.81 5.47
C GLU A 70 7.25 -6.25 5.08
N ILE A 71 6.61 -5.56 6.02
CA ILE A 71 5.41 -4.77 5.76
C ILE A 71 5.78 -3.29 5.85
N LEU A 72 5.41 -2.51 4.83
CA LEU A 72 5.59 -1.05 4.81
C LEU A 72 4.23 -0.39 4.96
N ASP A 73 3.99 0.24 6.11
CA ASP A 73 2.73 0.84 6.50
C ASP A 73 2.74 2.35 6.25
N PHE A 74 1.89 2.81 5.32
CA PHE A 74 1.74 4.22 4.95
C PHE A 74 0.35 4.73 5.35
N PRO A 75 0.19 5.44 6.46
CA PRO A 75 -1.08 6.09 6.77
C PRO A 75 -1.50 7.07 5.68
N CYS A 76 -2.79 7.10 5.35
CA CYS A 76 -3.35 7.99 4.34
C CYS A 76 -4.72 8.48 4.78
N ASN A 77 -4.95 9.80 4.67
CA ASN A 77 -6.20 10.45 5.11
C ASN A 77 -7.18 10.74 3.97
N GLN A 78 -6.94 10.21 2.76
CA GLN A 78 -7.74 10.54 1.58
C GLN A 78 -9.09 9.80 1.50
N PHE A 79 -9.28 8.77 2.32
CA PHE A 79 -10.47 7.93 2.27
C PHE A 79 -11.34 8.15 3.51
N GLY A 80 -12.34 9.03 3.35
CA GLY A 80 -13.27 9.37 4.42
C GLY A 80 -12.63 10.12 5.60
N GLN A 81 -11.42 10.66 5.43
CA GLN A 81 -10.67 11.32 6.50
C GLN A 81 -10.51 10.42 7.74
N GLN A 82 -10.21 9.14 7.51
CA GLN A 82 -10.16 8.12 8.55
C GLN A 82 -8.77 7.94 9.19
N ALA A 83 -7.81 8.79 8.82
CA ALA A 83 -6.47 8.87 9.45
C ALA A 83 -6.11 10.34 9.78
N PRO A 84 -6.91 11.04 10.60
CA PRO A 84 -6.77 12.49 10.79
C PRO A 84 -5.62 12.89 11.72
N GLY A 85 -5.03 11.97 12.47
CA GLY A 85 -4.02 12.28 13.46
C GLY A 85 -2.65 12.65 12.88
N THR A 86 -1.74 13.02 13.77
CA THR A 86 -0.30 13.19 13.45
C THR A 86 0.36 11.82 13.26
N ASP A 87 1.54 11.80 12.65
CA ASP A 87 2.31 10.56 12.49
C ASP A 87 2.60 9.90 13.85
N GLU A 88 2.89 10.70 14.87
CA GLU A 88 3.12 10.18 16.23
C GLU A 88 1.84 9.61 16.85
N SER A 89 0.71 10.30 16.75
CA SER A 89 -0.56 9.82 17.31
C SER A 89 -1.05 8.54 16.64
N ILE A 90 -0.85 8.42 15.32
CA ILE A 90 -1.16 7.23 14.55
C ILE A 90 -0.26 6.06 15.00
N HIS A 91 1.03 6.32 15.17
CA HIS A 91 1.96 5.31 15.65
C HIS A 91 1.55 4.79 17.05
N GLN A 92 1.21 5.69 17.96
CA GLN A 92 0.77 5.34 19.30
C GLN A 92 -0.52 4.52 19.29
N PHE A 93 -1.49 4.91 18.45
CA PHE A 93 -2.72 4.14 18.24
C PHE A 93 -2.42 2.69 17.87
N CYS A 94 -1.57 2.48 16.88
CA CYS A 94 -1.22 1.14 16.40
C CYS A 94 -0.46 0.32 17.45
N LYS A 95 0.44 0.95 18.21
CA LYS A 95 1.16 0.28 19.30
C LYS A 95 0.21 -0.14 20.43
N LEU A 96 -0.69 0.74 20.85
CA LEU A 96 -1.59 0.49 21.97
C LEU A 96 -2.69 -0.52 21.63
N ASN A 97 -3.25 -0.46 20.42
CA ASN A 97 -4.40 -1.27 20.04
C ASN A 97 -4.02 -2.60 19.37
N TYR A 98 -2.90 -2.66 18.65
CA TYR A 98 -2.52 -3.82 17.83
C TYR A 98 -1.09 -4.29 18.07
N ASN A 99 -0.29 -3.54 18.83
CA ASN A 99 1.11 -3.84 19.12
C ASN A 99 1.92 -4.16 17.85
N THR A 100 1.70 -3.40 16.79
CA THR A 100 2.38 -3.62 15.50
C THR A 100 3.88 -3.38 15.61
N ALA A 101 4.67 -4.29 15.04
CA ALA A 101 6.13 -4.22 15.03
C ALA A 101 6.71 -3.83 13.66
N PHE A 102 5.92 -3.91 12.58
CA PHE A 102 6.39 -3.51 11.26
C PHE A 102 6.57 -1.98 11.15
N PRO A 103 7.48 -1.51 10.25
CA PRO A 103 7.77 -0.09 10.11
C PRO A 103 6.58 0.72 9.61
N ARG A 104 6.38 1.87 10.25
CA ARG A 104 5.37 2.85 9.83
C ARG A 104 6.06 4.09 9.30
N PHE A 105 5.52 4.55 8.17
CA PHE A 105 6.05 5.71 7.46
C PHE A 105 5.20 6.95 7.72
N LYS A 106 5.69 8.09 7.25
CA LYS A 106 4.95 9.35 7.28
C LYS A 106 3.64 9.19 6.50
N LYS A 107 2.59 9.85 6.98
CA LYS A 107 1.31 9.95 6.26
C LYS A 107 1.54 10.53 4.87
N ILE A 108 0.95 9.90 3.86
CA ILE A 108 1.09 10.26 2.45
C ILE A 108 -0.26 10.39 1.76
N LYS A 109 -0.22 10.94 0.54
CA LYS A 109 -1.31 10.80 -0.44
C LYS A 109 -0.96 9.67 -1.39
N VAL A 110 -1.97 8.90 -1.77
CA VAL A 110 -1.81 7.76 -2.70
C VAL A 110 -2.48 8.00 -4.05
N ASN A 111 -3.38 8.98 -4.14
CA ASN A 111 -4.10 9.37 -5.35
C ASN A 111 -3.92 10.86 -5.64
N GLY A 112 -4.13 11.22 -6.92
CA GLY A 112 -4.07 12.60 -7.39
C GLY A 112 -2.67 13.04 -7.80
N GLU A 113 -2.54 14.32 -8.13
CA GLU A 113 -1.26 14.89 -8.61
C GLU A 113 -0.15 14.85 -7.57
N ASP A 114 -0.52 14.94 -6.28
CA ASP A 114 0.41 14.93 -5.15
C ASP A 114 0.67 13.54 -4.59
N ALA A 115 0.24 12.50 -5.29
CA ALA A 115 0.48 11.12 -4.83
C ALA A 115 1.98 10.85 -4.67
N GLU A 116 2.32 10.15 -3.59
CA GLU A 116 3.69 9.70 -3.35
C GLU A 116 4.23 8.96 -4.57
N PRO A 117 5.46 9.24 -5.03
CA PRO A 117 6.04 8.57 -6.21
C PRO A 117 5.99 7.04 -6.14
N LEU A 118 6.18 6.46 -4.96
CA LEU A 118 6.01 5.01 -4.76
C LEU A 118 4.62 4.54 -5.21
N TYR A 119 3.56 5.25 -4.82
CA TYR A 119 2.19 4.86 -5.18
C TYR A 119 1.86 5.15 -6.63
N GLN A 120 2.43 6.19 -7.24
CA GLN A 120 2.32 6.38 -8.68
C GLN A 120 2.88 5.18 -9.43
N PHE A 121 4.06 4.72 -9.03
CA PHE A 121 4.70 3.52 -9.60
C PHE A 121 3.86 2.26 -9.39
N LEU A 122 3.41 2.00 -8.15
CA LEU A 122 2.64 0.80 -7.82
C LEU A 122 1.32 0.71 -8.63
N LYS A 123 0.61 1.82 -8.78
CA LYS A 123 -0.64 1.87 -9.55
C LYS A 123 -0.42 1.63 -11.05
N GLU A 124 0.72 2.03 -11.59
CA GLU A 124 1.09 1.74 -12.97
C GLU A 124 1.36 0.23 -13.17
N GLN A 125 1.87 -0.45 -12.16
CA GLN A 125 2.17 -1.88 -12.24
C GLN A 125 0.93 -2.76 -12.11
N LYS A 126 0.00 -2.39 -11.24
CA LYS A 126 -1.21 -3.18 -10.95
C LYS A 126 -2.42 -2.26 -10.77
N GLY A 127 -3.42 -2.45 -11.62
CA GLY A 127 -4.71 -1.78 -11.53
C GLY A 127 -5.64 -2.41 -10.49
N PHE A 128 -6.87 -1.92 -10.46
CA PHE A 128 -7.90 -2.42 -9.56
C PHE A 128 -8.13 -3.92 -9.73
N ALA A 129 -8.07 -4.66 -8.62
CA ALA A 129 -8.10 -6.12 -8.62
C ALA A 129 -9.51 -6.72 -8.43
N GLY A 130 -10.54 -5.87 -8.22
CA GLY A 130 -11.91 -6.31 -7.94
C GLY A 130 -12.18 -6.54 -6.46
N TRP A 131 -13.46 -6.51 -6.09
CA TRP A 131 -13.92 -6.76 -4.74
C TRP A 131 -14.29 -8.23 -4.55
N ASP A 132 -14.09 -8.73 -3.32
CA ASP A 132 -14.81 -9.92 -2.85
C ASP A 132 -16.23 -9.48 -2.50
N GLU A 133 -17.19 -9.82 -3.35
CA GLU A 133 -18.59 -9.41 -3.20
C GLU A 133 -19.29 -10.09 -2.00
N SER A 134 -18.69 -11.15 -1.47
CA SER A 134 -19.19 -11.79 -0.24
C SER A 134 -18.79 -11.08 1.05
N HIS A 135 -17.86 -10.12 0.97
CA HIS A 135 -17.39 -9.39 2.15
C HIS A 135 -18.50 -8.45 2.69
N PRO A 136 -18.73 -8.42 4.02
CA PRO A 136 -19.82 -7.63 4.61
C PRO A 136 -19.77 -6.13 4.30
N ILE A 137 -18.59 -5.55 4.11
CA ILE A 137 -18.42 -4.12 3.83
C ILE A 137 -18.61 -3.79 2.34
N TYR A 138 -18.52 -4.80 1.45
CA TYR A 138 -18.60 -4.57 0.01
C TYR A 138 -19.82 -3.78 -0.45
N PRO A 139 -21.07 -4.11 -0.05
CA PRO A 139 -22.24 -3.39 -0.58
C PRO A 139 -22.22 -1.89 -0.26
N ILE A 140 -21.76 -1.53 0.92
CA ILE A 140 -21.70 -0.13 1.38
C ILE A 140 -20.60 0.60 0.60
N LEU A 141 -19.45 -0.04 0.45
CA LEU A 141 -18.29 0.54 -0.23
C LEU A 141 -18.57 0.73 -1.74
N ASP A 142 -19.12 -0.29 -2.39
CA ASP A 142 -19.46 -0.22 -3.82
C ASP A 142 -20.52 0.85 -4.10
N LYS A 143 -21.54 0.93 -3.26
CA LYS A 143 -22.58 1.97 -3.38
C LYS A 143 -21.99 3.36 -3.28
N MET A 144 -21.18 3.62 -2.25
CA MET A 144 -20.56 4.92 -2.01
C MET A 144 -19.64 5.33 -3.17
N LEU A 145 -18.80 4.42 -3.65
CA LEU A 145 -17.85 4.70 -4.71
C LEU A 145 -18.53 4.87 -6.08
N SER A 146 -19.56 4.06 -6.38
CA SER A 146 -20.29 4.17 -7.64
C SER A 146 -21.20 5.41 -7.69
N GLU A 147 -21.70 5.89 -6.57
CA GLU A 147 -22.42 7.18 -6.50
C GLU A 147 -21.49 8.36 -6.78
N ALA A 148 -20.23 8.30 -6.32
CA ALA A 148 -19.23 9.33 -6.59
C ALA A 148 -18.71 9.27 -8.04
N ASP A 149 -18.48 8.06 -8.58
CA ASP A 149 -18.05 7.81 -9.95
C ASP A 149 -18.54 6.44 -10.42
N PRO A 150 -19.53 6.39 -11.34
CA PRO A 150 -20.05 5.10 -11.83
C PRO A 150 -18.98 4.22 -12.49
N ASN A 151 -17.90 4.82 -12.97
CA ASN A 151 -16.80 4.12 -13.66
C ASN A 151 -15.56 3.95 -12.77
N TYR A 152 -15.71 4.01 -11.45
CA TYR A 152 -14.58 3.99 -10.53
C TYR A 152 -13.68 2.75 -10.70
N LYS A 153 -14.25 1.62 -11.15
CA LYS A 153 -13.51 0.36 -11.35
C LYS A 153 -12.53 0.39 -12.52
N GLU A 154 -12.67 1.37 -13.43
CA GLU A 154 -11.87 1.45 -14.65
C GLU A 154 -10.49 2.09 -14.42
N SER A 155 -10.31 2.86 -13.36
CA SER A 155 -9.02 3.49 -13.04
C SER A 155 -8.18 2.64 -12.11
N ALA A 156 -6.85 2.85 -12.16
CA ALA A 156 -5.91 2.21 -11.25
C ALA A 156 -5.81 2.89 -9.89
N GLU A 157 -6.51 4.01 -9.67
CA GLU A 157 -6.50 4.72 -8.40
C GLU A 157 -6.84 3.79 -7.23
N ILE A 158 -6.25 4.06 -6.07
CA ILE A 158 -6.58 3.34 -4.84
C ILE A 158 -8.02 3.66 -4.46
N LYS A 159 -8.80 2.63 -4.14
CA LYS A 159 -10.25 2.78 -3.91
C LYS A 159 -10.59 3.02 -2.46
N TRP A 160 -9.82 2.44 -1.54
CA TRP A 160 -10.05 2.58 -0.11
C TRP A 160 -8.80 2.26 0.72
N ASN A 161 -8.88 2.48 2.04
CA ASN A 161 -7.85 2.09 2.99
C ASN A 161 -7.60 0.56 2.96
N PHE A 162 -6.39 0.14 3.32
CA PHE A 162 -5.94 -1.26 3.40
C PHE A 162 -5.87 -1.97 2.05
N THR A 163 -5.65 -1.23 0.97
CA THR A 163 -5.19 -1.77 -0.30
C THR A 163 -3.72 -2.17 -0.18
N LYS A 164 -3.35 -3.33 -0.68
CA LYS A 164 -2.01 -3.91 -0.51
C LYS A 164 -1.40 -4.22 -1.86
N PHE A 165 -0.08 -4.01 -1.95
CA PHE A 165 0.74 -4.45 -3.09
C PHE A 165 1.80 -5.42 -2.60
N LEU A 166 1.96 -6.53 -3.31
CA LEU A 166 2.92 -7.57 -2.98
C LEU A 166 4.07 -7.54 -3.98
N ILE A 167 5.30 -7.45 -3.46
CA ILE A 167 6.53 -7.36 -4.24
C ILE A 167 7.41 -8.57 -3.92
N ASN A 168 7.93 -9.24 -4.95
CA ASN A 168 8.79 -10.40 -4.78
C ASN A 168 10.25 -10.00 -4.50
N LYS A 169 11.11 -10.99 -4.23
CA LYS A 169 12.54 -10.76 -3.97
C LYS A 169 13.31 -10.16 -5.14
N LYS A 170 12.78 -10.26 -6.36
CA LYS A 170 13.33 -9.69 -7.59
C LYS A 170 12.75 -8.30 -7.90
N VAL A 171 12.11 -7.67 -6.93
CA VAL A 171 11.54 -6.32 -7.00
C VAL A 171 10.40 -6.14 -8.00
N GLN A 172 9.74 -7.22 -8.39
CA GLN A 172 8.57 -7.18 -9.25
C GLN A 172 7.30 -7.03 -8.39
N VAL A 173 6.41 -6.14 -8.81
CA VAL A 173 5.06 -6.02 -8.21
C VAL A 173 4.20 -7.14 -8.78
N VAL A 174 3.94 -8.18 -7.99
CA VAL A 174 3.29 -9.41 -8.46
C VAL A 174 1.80 -9.47 -8.19
N ALA A 175 1.29 -8.70 -7.23
CA ALA A 175 -0.12 -8.67 -6.92
C ALA A 175 -0.54 -7.34 -6.29
N ARG A 176 -1.82 -7.00 -6.47
CA ARG A 176 -2.55 -5.99 -5.73
C ARG A 176 -3.76 -6.65 -5.10
N PHE A 177 -3.97 -6.41 -3.81
CA PHE A 177 -5.11 -6.92 -3.05
C PHE A 177 -5.96 -5.75 -2.58
N GLU A 178 -7.23 -5.75 -2.95
CA GLU A 178 -8.18 -4.78 -2.42
C GLU A 178 -8.50 -5.10 -0.95
N PRO A 179 -9.04 -4.15 -0.16
CA PRO A 179 -9.29 -4.38 1.26
C PRO A 179 -10.16 -5.60 1.59
N THR A 180 -11.00 -6.02 0.67
CA THR A 180 -11.91 -7.17 0.84
C THR A 180 -11.24 -8.53 0.65
N GLU A 181 -9.96 -8.56 0.22
CA GLU A 181 -9.25 -9.83 -0.05
C GLU A 181 -9.07 -10.66 1.22
N ASN A 182 -9.20 -11.98 1.08
CA ASN A 182 -9.01 -12.94 2.16
C ASN A 182 -7.53 -13.03 2.57
N PHE A 183 -7.24 -12.89 3.87
CA PHE A 183 -5.87 -12.95 4.39
C PHE A 183 -5.20 -14.31 4.22
N GLU A 184 -5.95 -15.40 4.21
CA GLU A 184 -5.36 -16.73 3.91
C GLU A 184 -4.77 -16.78 2.51
N HIS A 185 -5.43 -16.18 1.53
CA HIS A 185 -4.92 -16.08 0.16
C HIS A 185 -3.65 -15.21 0.10
N ILE A 186 -3.64 -14.07 0.79
CA ILE A 186 -2.45 -13.19 0.87
C ILE A 186 -1.28 -13.97 1.50
N LYS A 187 -1.53 -14.65 2.60
CA LYS A 187 -0.53 -15.46 3.32
C LYS A 187 0.06 -16.55 2.43
N GLU A 188 -0.77 -17.28 1.71
CA GLU A 188 -0.33 -18.33 0.78
C GLU A 188 0.59 -17.78 -0.31
N GLN A 189 0.28 -16.62 -0.86
CA GLN A 189 1.13 -15.97 -1.86
C GLN A 189 2.46 -15.49 -1.27
N ILE A 190 2.47 -14.95 -0.05
CA ILE A 190 3.70 -14.58 0.65
C ILE A 190 4.58 -15.82 0.87
N GLU A 191 4.01 -16.91 1.36
CA GLU A 191 4.74 -18.17 1.56
C GLU A 191 5.39 -18.67 0.27
N ALA A 192 4.66 -18.65 -0.84
CA ALA A 192 5.16 -19.07 -2.14
C ALA A 192 6.36 -18.21 -2.59
N LEU A 193 6.27 -16.89 -2.43
CA LEU A 193 7.35 -15.98 -2.81
C LEU A 193 8.60 -16.11 -1.93
N LEU A 194 8.43 -16.46 -0.67
CA LEU A 194 9.57 -16.66 0.24
C LEU A 194 10.38 -17.91 -0.07
N LYS A 195 9.79 -18.87 -0.77
CA LYS A 195 10.46 -20.12 -1.21
C LYS A 195 11.24 -19.95 -2.50
N ASP A 196 11.05 -18.86 -3.24
CA ASP A 196 11.70 -18.61 -4.52
C ASP A 196 13.18 -18.17 -4.38
#